data_de6598fc589063571670a043ec05c17a
#
_entry.id   de6598fc589063571670a043ec05c17a
#
_cell.length_a   1.000
_cell.length_b   1.000
_cell.length_c   1.000
_cell.angle_alpha   90.00
_cell.angle_beta   90.00
_cell.angle_gamma   90.00
#
_symmetry.space_group_name_H-M   'P 1'
#
loop_
_entity.id
_entity.type
_entity.pdbx_description
1 polymer ?
#
loop_
_entity_poly.entity_id
_entity_poly.type
_entity_poly.pdbx_seq_one_letter_code
_entity_poly.pdbx_strand_id
1 'polypeptide(L)'
;MKKIAILGAGFMGTATAWPLSDNGHQVRLIGTHLDHDIISHCKETGQHPRLQRPLPSGVTPYHLEELEEALEGVDFIISGVNSMGVRWIGRTLAPYLKAGDKVIAVAKGMEANSDGRLEILPEVMRSELPETIRESVSLAAIGGPCIAGELAGRRQSCVYFGCREIDAARELAEAFQTDYYHVWATNDIFGLEIAVAMKNAYATGVGIALGVMDQSGGVDSAGAHMHNMSAALFAQGCIEMQRMLELKGSTAAFAYGLPGAGDFYVTCQGGRSTLLGKLLGKGIRYPQAVEMMDGETLEAALFVQQMARALPLMEARGEICASQLPFMRMLIDVIVNEKPVAFLLDQFFADCCV
;
A
#
# COMPACT_ATOMS: atom_id res chain seq x y z
N MET A 1 12.34 -12.59 22.81
CA MET A 1 12.57 -11.13 22.67
C MET A 1 13.48 -10.92 21.48
N LYS A 2 13.04 -10.14 20.49
CA LYS A 2 13.79 -9.80 19.27
C LYS A 2 14.17 -8.32 19.28
N LYS A 3 15.22 -7.96 18.51
CA LYS A 3 15.58 -6.57 18.19
C LYS A 3 15.13 -6.26 16.76
N ILE A 4 14.39 -5.21 16.55
CA ILE A 4 13.76 -4.90 15.28
C ILE A 4 14.03 -3.44 14.91
N ALA A 5 14.46 -3.20 13.68
CA ALA A 5 14.63 -1.86 13.15
C ALA A 5 13.46 -1.48 12.27
N ILE A 6 12.94 -0.27 12.41
CA ILE A 6 11.95 0.34 11.51
C ILE A 6 12.65 1.52 10.85
N LEU A 7 12.92 1.45 9.54
CA LEU A 7 13.49 2.55 8.77
C LEU A 7 12.38 3.29 8.03
N GLY A 8 12.06 4.48 8.50
CA GLY A 8 10.98 5.34 8.06
C GLY A 8 9.98 5.62 9.20
N ALA A 9 9.99 6.85 9.70
CA ALA A 9 9.13 7.30 10.80
C ALA A 9 7.78 7.88 10.32
N GLY A 10 7.26 7.38 9.20
CA GLY A 10 5.92 7.69 8.71
C GLY A 10 4.83 7.03 9.56
N PHE A 11 3.55 7.37 9.26
CA PHE A 11 2.39 6.85 10.00
C PHE A 11 2.40 5.32 10.16
N MET A 12 2.48 4.58 9.03
CA MET A 12 2.32 3.13 9.06
C MET A 12 3.58 2.44 9.60
N GLY A 13 4.78 2.89 9.18
CA GLY A 13 6.04 2.37 9.71
C GLY A 13 6.06 2.44 11.22
N THR A 14 5.82 3.64 11.79
CA THR A 14 5.80 3.82 13.25
C THR A 14 4.68 3.01 13.92
N ALA A 15 3.48 2.91 13.32
CA ALA A 15 2.37 2.16 13.94
C ALA A 15 2.68 0.66 14.13
N THR A 16 3.57 0.08 13.32
CA THR A 16 4.01 -1.31 13.49
C THR A 16 4.79 -1.54 14.79
N ALA A 17 5.30 -0.48 15.42
CA ALA A 17 6.01 -0.59 16.69
C ALA A 17 5.10 -1.02 17.86
N TRP A 18 3.77 -0.75 17.77
CA TRP A 18 2.85 -1.11 18.86
C TRP A 18 2.75 -2.62 19.07
N PRO A 19 2.35 -3.45 18.09
CA PRO A 19 2.28 -4.89 18.30
C PRO A 19 3.63 -5.51 18.67
N LEU A 20 4.72 -5.00 18.12
CA LEU A 20 6.06 -5.49 18.44
C LEU A 20 6.46 -5.18 19.89
N SER A 21 6.21 -3.97 20.36
CA SER A 21 6.47 -3.57 21.74
C SER A 21 5.57 -4.33 22.72
N ASP A 22 4.28 -4.51 22.42
CA ASP A 22 3.35 -5.25 23.25
C ASP A 22 3.75 -6.74 23.39
N ASN A 23 4.45 -7.30 22.39
CA ASN A 23 5.07 -8.62 22.45
C ASN A 23 6.45 -8.63 23.17
N GLY A 24 6.85 -7.51 23.77
CA GLY A 24 8.10 -7.40 24.51
C GLY A 24 9.35 -7.36 23.66
N HIS A 25 9.25 -6.96 22.39
CA HIS A 25 10.40 -6.77 21.51
C HIS A 25 11.04 -5.40 21.71
N GLN A 26 12.33 -5.28 21.39
CA GLN A 26 13.04 -3.99 21.31
C GLN A 26 12.91 -3.43 19.90
N VAL A 27 12.42 -2.21 19.78
CA VAL A 27 12.17 -1.57 18.49
C VAL A 27 13.04 -0.32 18.37
N ARG A 28 13.77 -0.21 17.27
CA ARG A 28 14.58 0.96 16.90
C ARG A 28 13.87 1.67 15.75
N LEU A 29 13.29 2.84 16.03
CA LEU A 29 12.60 3.66 15.05
C LEU A 29 13.58 4.66 14.44
N ILE A 30 13.96 4.43 13.19
CA ILE A 30 14.96 5.20 12.46
C ILE A 30 14.26 6.11 11.46
N GLY A 31 14.58 7.41 11.50
CA GLY A 31 14.09 8.37 10.52
C GLY A 31 14.77 8.20 9.16
N THR A 32 14.09 8.60 8.10
CA THR A 32 14.70 8.86 6.78
C THR A 32 15.23 10.31 6.74
N HIS A 33 15.84 10.70 5.62
CA HIS A 33 16.22 12.10 5.37
C HIS A 33 15.02 13.09 5.39
N LEU A 34 13.78 12.59 5.36
CA LEU A 34 12.55 13.38 5.43
C LEU A 34 11.96 13.43 6.85
N ASP A 35 12.48 12.65 7.78
CA ASP A 35 11.86 12.42 9.09
C ASP A 35 12.69 13.04 10.25
N HIS A 36 13.69 13.87 9.95
CA HIS A 36 14.59 14.44 10.97
C HIS A 36 13.81 15.10 12.11
N ASP A 37 12.86 15.98 11.79
CA ASP A 37 12.07 16.70 12.80
C ASP A 37 11.15 15.78 13.59
N ILE A 38 10.61 14.73 12.94
CA ILE A 38 9.79 13.72 13.60
C ILE A 38 10.62 12.99 14.66
N ILE A 39 11.83 12.56 14.31
CA ILE A 39 12.72 11.84 15.22
C ILE A 39 13.19 12.75 16.36
N SER A 40 13.58 13.99 16.06
CA SER A 40 13.95 14.98 17.09
C SER A 40 12.82 15.16 18.10
N HIS A 41 11.59 15.35 17.63
CA HIS A 41 10.43 15.47 18.50
C HIS A 41 10.19 14.20 19.34
N CYS A 42 10.35 13.00 18.72
CA CYS A 42 10.23 11.74 19.45
C CYS A 42 11.30 11.59 20.56
N LYS A 43 12.55 12.00 20.29
CA LYS A 43 13.65 11.99 21.29
C LYS A 43 13.38 12.95 22.45
N GLU A 44 12.85 14.13 22.17
CA GLU A 44 12.60 15.18 23.17
C GLU A 44 11.37 14.89 24.03
N THR A 45 10.28 14.44 23.43
CA THR A 45 8.96 14.36 24.09
C THR A 45 8.49 12.95 24.39
N GLY A 46 9.11 11.94 23.78
CA GLY A 46 8.62 10.57 23.78
C GLY A 46 7.33 10.35 22.96
N GLN A 47 6.89 11.35 22.16
CA GLN A 47 5.65 11.29 21.38
C GLN A 47 5.93 11.35 19.88
N HIS A 48 5.12 10.63 19.10
CA HIS A 48 5.15 10.76 17.65
C HIS A 48 4.19 11.90 17.21
N PRO A 49 4.69 12.98 16.57
CA PRO A 49 3.90 14.19 16.34
C PRO A 49 2.70 13.97 15.42
N ARG A 50 2.84 13.14 14.39
CA ARG A 50 1.75 12.88 13.43
C ARG A 50 0.73 11.87 13.96
N LEU A 51 1.14 10.82 14.71
CA LEU A 51 0.23 9.87 15.33
C LEU A 51 -0.43 10.45 16.60
N GLN A 52 0.14 11.55 17.15
CA GLN A 52 -0.33 12.21 18.38
C GLN A 52 -0.45 11.23 19.56
N ARG A 53 0.54 10.35 19.67
CA ARG A 53 0.61 9.29 20.68
C ARG A 53 2.01 9.16 21.26
N PRO A 54 2.14 8.84 22.54
CA PRO A 54 3.43 8.44 23.09
C PRO A 54 3.93 7.17 22.39
N LEU A 55 5.22 7.12 22.11
CA LEU A 55 5.86 5.89 21.62
C LEU A 55 5.67 4.77 22.66
N PRO A 56 5.46 3.53 22.25
CA PRO A 56 5.40 2.40 23.17
C PRO A 56 6.69 2.21 23.95
N SER A 57 6.61 1.57 25.13
CA SER A 57 7.79 1.19 25.90
C SER A 57 8.68 0.26 25.07
N GLY A 58 9.99 0.46 25.11
CA GLY A 58 10.94 -0.35 24.31
C GLY A 58 11.14 0.13 22.88
N VAL A 59 10.53 1.25 22.47
CA VAL A 59 10.82 1.94 21.20
C VAL A 59 11.86 3.04 21.45
N THR A 60 12.99 2.97 20.74
CA THR A 60 14.06 3.99 20.80
C THR A 60 14.17 4.68 19.45
N PRO A 61 14.01 6.01 19.37
CA PRO A 61 14.16 6.76 18.12
C PRO A 61 15.63 7.03 17.79
N TYR A 62 15.97 6.93 16.49
CA TYR A 62 17.30 7.17 15.92
C TYR A 62 17.19 8.08 14.70
N HIS A 63 18.13 9.01 14.56
CA HIS A 63 18.33 9.74 13.32
C HIS A 63 18.96 8.85 12.25
N LEU A 64 18.89 9.27 10.99
CA LEU A 64 19.48 8.49 9.87
C LEU A 64 21.01 8.33 10.01
N GLU A 65 21.67 9.32 10.57
CA GLU A 65 23.11 9.34 10.84
C GLU A 65 23.53 8.26 11.85
N GLU A 66 22.59 7.78 12.65
CA GLU A 66 22.79 6.71 13.65
C GLU A 66 22.41 5.31 13.08
N LEU A 67 22.23 5.19 11.75
CA LEU A 67 21.70 3.98 11.10
C LEU A 67 22.55 2.73 11.41
N GLU A 68 23.87 2.84 11.36
CA GLU A 68 24.79 1.71 11.63
C GLU A 68 24.58 1.17 13.03
N GLU A 69 24.56 2.03 14.05
CA GLU A 69 24.28 1.65 15.44
C GLU A 69 22.88 1.05 15.58
N ALA A 70 21.90 1.69 14.92
CA ALA A 70 20.52 1.26 14.98
C ALA A 70 20.24 -0.09 14.28
N LEU A 71 21.11 -0.55 13.39
CA LEU A 71 21.02 -1.86 12.73
C LEU A 71 21.85 -2.96 13.42
N GLU A 72 22.68 -2.63 14.41
CA GLU A 72 23.53 -3.60 15.08
C GLU A 72 22.72 -4.69 15.79
N GLY A 73 22.89 -5.94 15.35
CA GLY A 73 22.28 -7.11 15.98
C GLY A 73 20.75 -7.18 15.88
N VAL A 74 20.14 -6.56 14.86
CA VAL A 74 18.69 -6.68 14.59
C VAL A 74 18.36 -8.04 13.99
N ASP A 75 17.21 -8.58 14.35
CA ASP A 75 16.68 -9.85 13.86
C ASP A 75 15.99 -9.69 12.50
N PHE A 76 15.32 -8.54 12.26
CA PHE A 76 14.75 -8.16 10.99
C PHE A 76 14.48 -6.65 10.90
N ILE A 77 14.22 -6.17 9.67
CA ILE A 77 14.03 -4.75 9.38
C ILE A 77 12.63 -4.54 8.80
N ILE A 78 11.99 -3.44 9.19
CA ILE A 78 10.74 -2.97 8.60
C ILE A 78 11.05 -1.76 7.70
N SER A 79 10.70 -1.87 6.43
CA SER A 79 10.73 -0.75 5.49
C SER A 79 9.47 0.10 5.69
N GLY A 80 9.61 1.21 6.42
CA GLY A 80 8.54 2.14 6.77
C GLY A 80 8.32 3.27 5.75
N VAL A 81 8.99 3.23 4.59
CA VAL A 81 8.86 4.22 3.52
C VAL A 81 7.61 3.99 2.67
N ASN A 82 7.23 4.98 1.85
CA ASN A 82 6.22 4.83 0.82
C ASN A 82 6.79 4.19 -0.46
N SER A 83 5.95 3.98 -1.49
CA SER A 83 6.36 3.36 -2.75
C SER A 83 7.51 4.07 -3.46
N MET A 84 7.59 5.40 -3.39
CA MET A 84 8.67 6.20 -3.98
C MET A 84 10.02 5.98 -3.29
N GLY A 85 10.02 5.62 -2.02
CA GLY A 85 11.22 5.38 -1.21
C GLY A 85 11.82 3.99 -1.35
N VAL A 86 11.17 3.05 -2.06
CA VAL A 86 11.56 1.63 -2.09
C VAL A 86 12.97 1.41 -2.66
N ARG A 87 13.31 2.08 -3.75
CA ARG A 87 14.67 2.01 -4.32
C ARG A 87 15.71 2.64 -3.41
N TRP A 88 15.36 3.79 -2.80
CA TRP A 88 16.24 4.47 -1.85
C TRP A 88 16.56 3.57 -0.66
N ILE A 89 15.54 2.95 -0.04
CA ILE A 89 15.76 2.10 1.14
C ILE A 89 16.54 0.83 0.77
N GLY A 90 16.32 0.25 -0.43
CA GLY A 90 17.10 -0.87 -0.94
C GLY A 90 18.60 -0.53 -0.99
N ARG A 91 18.95 0.60 -1.61
CA ARG A 91 20.34 1.09 -1.66
C ARG A 91 20.91 1.43 -0.29
N THR A 92 20.11 2.03 0.59
CA THR A 92 20.53 2.42 1.94
C THR A 92 20.83 1.21 2.82
N LEU A 93 20.02 0.15 2.71
CA LEU A 93 20.21 -1.07 3.50
C LEU A 93 21.25 -2.03 2.90
N ALA A 94 21.52 -1.96 1.59
CA ALA A 94 22.41 -2.88 0.89
C ALA A 94 23.77 -3.11 1.57
N PRO A 95 24.47 -2.10 2.14
CA PRO A 95 25.74 -2.31 2.83
C PRO A 95 25.64 -3.09 4.16
N TYR A 96 24.45 -3.14 4.76
CA TYR A 96 24.21 -3.71 6.09
C TYR A 96 23.55 -5.09 6.04
N LEU A 97 22.92 -5.43 4.90
CA LEU A 97 22.22 -6.72 4.74
C LEU A 97 23.20 -7.85 4.41
N LYS A 98 22.88 -9.01 4.91
CA LYS A 98 23.60 -10.27 4.67
C LYS A 98 22.63 -11.40 4.33
N ALA A 99 23.17 -12.51 3.87
CA ALA A 99 22.37 -13.72 3.58
C ALA A 99 21.56 -14.17 4.81
N GLY A 100 20.28 -14.43 4.61
CA GLY A 100 19.33 -14.84 5.64
C GLY A 100 18.60 -13.70 6.36
N ASP A 101 18.99 -12.44 6.12
CA ASP A 101 18.27 -11.30 6.69
C ASP A 101 16.87 -11.19 6.11
N LYS A 102 15.97 -10.56 6.88
CA LYS A 102 14.56 -10.38 6.53
C LYS A 102 14.21 -8.90 6.54
N VAL A 103 13.54 -8.44 5.47
CA VAL A 103 12.99 -7.08 5.39
C VAL A 103 11.51 -7.19 5.04
N ILE A 104 10.63 -6.55 5.82
CA ILE A 104 9.20 -6.48 5.54
C ILE A 104 8.79 -5.05 5.23
N ALA A 105 8.08 -4.84 4.12
CA ALA A 105 7.65 -3.54 3.65
C ALA A 105 6.19 -3.24 4.00
N VAL A 106 5.92 -1.98 4.37
CA VAL A 106 4.55 -1.45 4.56
C VAL A 106 4.05 -0.70 3.31
N ALA A 107 4.93 -0.38 2.37
CA ALA A 107 4.58 0.27 1.12
C ALA A 107 3.65 -0.61 0.28
N LYS A 108 2.75 0.03 -0.47
CA LYS A 108 1.80 -0.63 -1.36
C LYS A 108 1.94 -0.02 -2.75
N GLY A 109 2.03 -0.86 -3.77
CA GLY A 109 2.19 -0.39 -5.15
C GLY A 109 2.94 -1.38 -6.03
N MET A 110 3.12 -1.00 -7.28
CA MET A 110 3.89 -1.74 -8.28
C MET A 110 4.60 -0.75 -9.19
N GLU A 111 5.70 -1.16 -9.80
CA GLU A 111 6.37 -0.43 -10.87
C GLU A 111 6.25 -1.17 -12.21
N ALA A 112 6.09 -0.42 -13.30
CA ALA A 112 6.23 -0.95 -14.64
C ALA A 112 7.69 -0.77 -15.09
N ASN A 113 8.38 -1.85 -15.45
CA ASN A 113 9.71 -1.77 -16.05
C ASN A 113 9.65 -1.29 -17.52
N SER A 114 10.81 -1.18 -18.17
CA SER A 114 10.90 -0.73 -19.57
C SER A 114 10.09 -1.56 -20.56
N ASP A 115 9.86 -2.84 -20.26
CA ASP A 115 9.09 -3.76 -21.10
C ASP A 115 7.59 -3.77 -20.75
N GLY A 116 7.16 -2.90 -19.82
CA GLY A 116 5.78 -2.83 -19.34
C GLY A 116 5.36 -4.02 -18.48
N ARG A 117 6.33 -4.75 -17.92
CA ARG A 117 6.04 -5.78 -16.92
C ARG A 117 5.89 -5.13 -15.56
N LEU A 118 4.81 -5.47 -14.89
CA LEU A 118 4.54 -4.99 -13.53
C LEU A 118 5.38 -5.78 -12.53
N GLU A 119 6.16 -5.08 -11.75
CA GLU A 119 7.00 -5.61 -10.67
C GLU A 119 6.44 -5.17 -9.32
N ILE A 120 6.34 -6.10 -8.37
CA ILE A 120 5.96 -5.81 -6.99
C ILE A 120 7.09 -5.07 -6.27
N LEU A 121 6.75 -4.22 -5.30
CA LEU A 121 7.74 -3.39 -4.61
C LEU A 121 8.86 -4.19 -3.91
N PRO A 122 8.64 -5.38 -3.33
CA PRO A 122 9.73 -6.22 -2.85
C PRO A 122 10.75 -6.60 -3.94
N GLU A 123 10.32 -6.86 -5.18
CA GLU A 123 11.24 -7.14 -6.29
C GLU A 123 11.99 -5.88 -6.77
N VAL A 124 11.31 -4.73 -6.76
CA VAL A 124 11.97 -3.44 -7.00
C VAL A 124 13.07 -3.19 -5.97
N MET A 125 12.80 -3.45 -4.69
CA MET A 125 13.83 -3.38 -3.64
C MET A 125 14.95 -4.40 -3.86
N ARG A 126 14.60 -5.65 -4.22
CA ARG A 126 15.55 -6.73 -4.52
C ARG A 126 16.55 -6.33 -5.60
N SER A 127 16.09 -5.62 -6.63
CA SER A 127 16.96 -5.16 -7.73
C SER A 127 18.06 -4.20 -7.29
N GLU A 128 17.90 -3.52 -6.16
CA GLU A 128 18.89 -2.60 -5.60
C GLU A 128 19.94 -3.29 -4.70
N LEU A 129 19.74 -4.57 -4.38
CA LEU A 129 20.68 -5.34 -3.55
C LEU A 129 21.84 -5.92 -4.38
N PRO A 130 23.04 -6.06 -3.78
CA PRO A 130 24.15 -6.75 -4.40
C PRO A 130 23.79 -8.17 -4.86
N GLU A 131 24.26 -8.59 -6.02
CA GLU A 131 23.97 -9.93 -6.58
C GLU A 131 24.33 -11.07 -5.61
N THR A 132 25.39 -10.88 -4.81
CA THR A 132 25.88 -11.87 -3.85
C THR A 132 24.90 -12.22 -2.74
N ILE A 133 23.97 -11.31 -2.40
CA ILE A 133 22.98 -11.50 -1.33
C ILE A 133 21.53 -11.41 -1.82
N ARG A 134 21.31 -10.96 -3.04
CA ARG A 134 20.00 -10.62 -3.62
C ARG A 134 18.93 -11.71 -3.44
N GLU A 135 19.32 -12.97 -3.70
CA GLU A 135 18.40 -14.10 -3.60
C GLU A 135 18.36 -14.74 -2.21
N SER A 136 19.23 -14.33 -1.31
CA SER A 136 19.31 -14.88 0.05
C SER A 136 18.72 -13.98 1.14
N VAL A 137 18.29 -12.76 0.77
CA VAL A 137 17.52 -11.87 1.65
C VAL A 137 16.04 -12.11 1.43
N SER A 138 15.30 -12.42 2.48
CA SER A 138 13.86 -12.60 2.43
C SER A 138 13.16 -11.23 2.45
N LEU A 139 12.50 -10.88 1.34
CA LEU A 139 11.72 -9.65 1.22
C LEU A 139 10.24 -9.97 1.35
N ALA A 140 9.58 -9.36 2.32
CA ALA A 140 8.19 -9.57 2.66
C ALA A 140 7.36 -8.29 2.52
N ALA A 141 6.04 -8.44 2.43
CA ALA A 141 5.08 -7.35 2.34
C ALA A 141 3.88 -7.57 3.27
N ILE A 142 3.20 -6.48 3.63
CA ILE A 142 1.99 -6.47 4.46
C ILE A 142 0.79 -6.08 3.60
N GLY A 143 -0.26 -6.90 3.61
CA GLY A 143 -1.51 -6.60 2.90
C GLY A 143 -2.75 -6.90 3.74
N GLY A 144 -3.73 -6.00 3.67
CA GLY A 144 -5.00 -6.10 4.39
C GLY A 144 -5.43 -4.78 5.04
N PRO A 145 -6.65 -4.74 5.61
CA PRO A 145 -7.21 -3.55 6.25
C PRO A 145 -6.46 -3.22 7.54
N CYS A 146 -5.65 -2.17 7.49
CA CYS A 146 -4.89 -1.68 8.63
C CYS A 146 -4.62 -0.18 8.49
N ILE A 147 -5.33 0.62 9.29
CA ILE A 147 -5.11 2.06 9.41
C ILE A 147 -4.12 2.31 10.54
N ALA A 148 -3.08 3.10 10.28
CA ALA A 148 -1.99 3.33 11.23
C ALA A 148 -2.48 3.83 12.62
N GLY A 149 -3.43 4.78 12.63
CA GLY A 149 -4.01 5.30 13.87
C GLY A 149 -4.81 4.27 14.66
N GLU A 150 -5.46 3.32 13.96
CA GLU A 150 -6.18 2.22 14.57
C GLU A 150 -5.23 1.17 15.15
N LEU A 151 -4.20 0.79 14.41
CA LEU A 151 -3.16 -0.13 14.89
C LEU A 151 -2.47 0.44 16.13
N ALA A 152 -2.03 1.70 16.09
CA ALA A 152 -1.45 2.38 17.24
C ALA A 152 -2.45 2.57 18.40
N GLY A 153 -3.75 2.54 18.11
CA GLY A 153 -4.86 2.54 19.07
C GLY A 153 -5.26 1.14 19.56
N ARG A 154 -4.52 0.11 19.18
CA ARG A 154 -4.81 -1.33 19.50
C ARG A 154 -6.21 -1.75 19.08
N ARG A 155 -6.69 -1.26 17.92
CA ARG A 155 -7.96 -1.72 17.35
C ARG A 155 -7.73 -2.99 16.56
N GLN A 156 -8.75 -3.87 16.57
CA GLN A 156 -8.71 -5.15 15.86
C GLN A 156 -8.37 -4.94 14.39
N SER A 157 -7.29 -5.55 13.94
CA SER A 157 -6.77 -5.47 12.57
C SER A 157 -6.37 -6.85 12.08
N CYS A 158 -6.68 -7.15 10.84
CA CYS A 158 -6.45 -8.45 10.21
C CYS A 158 -5.66 -8.26 8.91
N VAL A 159 -4.48 -8.88 8.79
CA VAL A 159 -3.60 -8.72 7.63
C VAL A 159 -2.94 -10.04 7.23
N TYR A 160 -2.42 -10.06 6.00
CA TYR A 160 -1.47 -11.08 5.56
C TYR A 160 -0.05 -10.52 5.52
N PHE A 161 0.91 -11.35 5.89
CA PHE A 161 2.31 -11.16 5.59
C PHE A 161 2.71 -12.12 4.48
N GLY A 162 3.15 -11.55 3.34
CA GLY A 162 3.58 -12.32 2.17
C GLY A 162 5.09 -12.32 2.03
N CYS A 163 5.67 -13.50 1.78
CA CYS A 163 7.08 -13.66 1.43
C CYS A 163 7.21 -14.88 0.52
N ARG A 164 8.17 -14.89 -0.41
CA ARG A 164 8.44 -16.09 -1.23
C ARG A 164 8.72 -17.32 -0.34
N GLU A 165 9.50 -17.12 0.70
CA GLU A 165 9.85 -18.08 1.72
C GLU A 165 8.77 -18.10 2.81
N ILE A 166 7.87 -19.08 2.79
CA ILE A 166 6.75 -19.17 3.75
C ILE A 166 7.19 -19.18 5.21
N ASP A 167 8.34 -19.76 5.51
CA ASP A 167 8.83 -19.82 6.88
C ASP A 167 9.29 -18.44 7.36
N ALA A 168 9.87 -17.61 6.49
CA ALA A 168 10.16 -16.21 6.80
C ALA A 168 8.87 -15.41 7.06
N ALA A 169 7.82 -15.62 6.24
CA ALA A 169 6.52 -14.99 6.46
C ALA A 169 5.90 -15.40 7.81
N ARG A 170 5.99 -16.68 8.19
CA ARG A 170 5.50 -17.20 9.48
C ARG A 170 6.26 -16.63 10.67
N GLU A 171 7.58 -16.59 10.59
CA GLU A 171 8.43 -16.03 11.65
C GLU A 171 8.14 -14.54 11.87
N LEU A 172 7.96 -13.78 10.78
CA LEU A 172 7.56 -12.38 10.85
C LEU A 172 6.15 -12.23 11.45
N ALA A 173 5.18 -13.03 10.99
CA ALA A 173 3.82 -13.01 11.51
C ALA A 173 3.76 -13.29 13.01
N GLU A 174 4.49 -14.29 13.49
CA GLU A 174 4.58 -14.64 14.92
C GLU A 174 5.12 -13.47 15.76
N ALA A 175 6.09 -12.72 15.26
CA ALA A 175 6.65 -11.57 15.98
C ALA A 175 5.63 -10.43 16.17
N PHE A 176 4.67 -10.31 15.25
CA PHE A 176 3.66 -9.24 15.28
C PHE A 176 2.32 -9.65 15.88
N GLN A 177 2.01 -10.95 15.96
CA GLN A 177 0.72 -11.45 16.41
C GLN A 177 0.39 -10.99 17.84
N THR A 178 -0.76 -10.34 18.02
CA THR A 178 -1.31 -9.94 19.33
C THR A 178 -2.79 -10.30 19.40
N ASP A 179 -3.47 -9.94 20.50
CA ASP A 179 -4.91 -10.06 20.67
C ASP A 179 -5.72 -9.05 19.83
N TYR A 180 -5.07 -8.06 19.22
CA TYR A 180 -5.69 -7.05 18.36
C TYR A 180 -5.09 -6.96 16.95
N TYR A 181 -3.93 -7.58 16.70
CA TYR A 181 -3.29 -7.60 15.37
C TYR A 181 -3.13 -9.04 14.92
N HIS A 182 -4.05 -9.48 14.07
CA HIS A 182 -4.13 -10.85 13.58
C HIS A 182 -3.41 -10.96 12.24
N VAL A 183 -2.40 -11.81 12.18
CA VAL A 183 -1.52 -11.93 11.02
C VAL A 183 -1.52 -13.36 10.49
N TRP A 184 -1.79 -13.52 9.20
CA TRP A 184 -1.66 -14.77 8.47
C TRP A 184 -0.48 -14.71 7.51
N ALA A 185 0.27 -15.80 7.40
CA ALA A 185 1.38 -15.92 6.47
C ALA A 185 0.92 -16.48 5.12
N THR A 186 1.50 -15.98 4.03
CA THR A 186 1.31 -16.51 2.67
C THR A 186 2.63 -16.50 1.89
N ASN A 187 2.81 -17.47 0.99
CA ASN A 187 3.90 -17.46 0.01
C ASN A 187 3.49 -16.81 -1.33
N ASP A 188 2.22 -16.49 -1.52
CA ASP A 188 1.72 -15.74 -2.68
C ASP A 188 1.90 -14.23 -2.45
N ILE A 189 3.15 -13.79 -2.37
CA ILE A 189 3.49 -12.35 -2.22
C ILE A 189 3.07 -11.55 -3.45
N PHE A 190 3.11 -12.13 -4.65
CA PHE A 190 2.69 -11.46 -5.88
C PHE A 190 1.20 -11.12 -5.84
N GLY A 191 0.36 -12.08 -5.48
CA GLY A 191 -1.07 -11.86 -5.37
C GLY A 191 -1.41 -10.87 -4.26
N LEU A 192 -0.72 -10.95 -3.13
CA LEU A 192 -0.88 -9.98 -2.04
C LEU A 192 -0.62 -8.55 -2.51
N GLU A 193 0.51 -8.31 -3.17
CA GLU A 193 0.93 -6.99 -3.64
C GLU A 193 0.04 -6.45 -4.77
N ILE A 194 -0.40 -7.31 -5.71
CA ILE A 194 -1.36 -6.93 -6.75
C ILE A 194 -2.65 -6.41 -6.12
N ALA A 195 -3.23 -7.16 -5.18
CA ALA A 195 -4.49 -6.79 -4.56
C ALA A 195 -4.39 -5.45 -3.81
N VAL A 196 -3.33 -5.24 -2.99
CA VAL A 196 -3.17 -4.00 -2.23
C VAL A 196 -2.76 -2.80 -3.08
N ALA A 197 -2.13 -2.99 -4.24
CA ALA A 197 -1.85 -1.91 -5.18
C ALA A 197 -3.13 -1.44 -5.88
N MET A 198 -3.91 -2.39 -6.43
CA MET A 198 -5.11 -2.09 -7.21
C MET A 198 -6.23 -1.48 -6.36
N LYS A 199 -6.40 -1.95 -5.11
CA LYS A 199 -7.47 -1.44 -4.23
C LYS A 199 -7.38 0.08 -4.00
N ASN A 200 -6.18 0.65 -3.93
CA ASN A 200 -5.98 2.10 -3.76
C ASN A 200 -6.49 2.88 -4.98
N ALA A 201 -6.17 2.40 -6.19
CA ALA A 201 -6.67 3.00 -7.43
C ALA A 201 -8.20 2.94 -7.49
N TYR A 202 -8.79 1.78 -7.20
CA TYR A 202 -10.25 1.63 -7.24
C TYR A 202 -10.98 2.42 -6.15
N ALA A 203 -10.37 2.61 -4.97
CA ALA A 203 -10.90 3.50 -3.94
C ALA A 203 -10.96 4.96 -4.42
N THR A 204 -10.00 5.39 -5.25
CA THR A 204 -10.09 6.69 -5.92
C THR A 204 -11.31 6.76 -6.84
N GLY A 205 -11.57 5.71 -7.61
CA GLY A 205 -12.75 5.65 -8.48
C GLY A 205 -14.09 5.70 -7.70
N VAL A 206 -14.19 5.00 -6.57
CA VAL A 206 -15.34 5.14 -5.66
C VAL A 206 -15.45 6.58 -5.15
N GLY A 207 -14.32 7.20 -4.79
CA GLY A 207 -14.28 8.62 -4.42
C GLY A 207 -14.77 9.55 -5.51
N ILE A 208 -14.52 9.24 -6.80
CA ILE A 208 -15.04 10.01 -7.95
C ILE A 208 -16.57 10.04 -7.93
N ALA A 209 -17.23 8.91 -7.69
CA ALA A 209 -18.69 8.87 -7.61
C ALA A 209 -19.24 9.80 -6.51
N LEU A 210 -18.57 9.81 -5.35
CA LEU A 210 -18.92 10.72 -4.25
C LEU A 210 -18.71 12.19 -4.62
N GLY A 211 -17.62 12.50 -5.34
CA GLY A 211 -17.34 13.85 -5.83
C GLY A 211 -18.36 14.34 -6.87
N VAL A 212 -18.81 13.46 -7.75
CA VAL A 212 -19.89 13.76 -8.71
C VAL A 212 -21.21 14.10 -7.98
N MET A 213 -21.53 13.34 -6.94
CA MET A 213 -22.68 13.65 -6.08
C MET A 213 -22.54 15.03 -5.43
N ASP A 214 -21.38 15.33 -4.84
CA ASP A 214 -21.11 16.61 -4.20
C ASP A 214 -21.28 17.78 -5.20
N GLN A 215 -20.80 17.62 -6.44
CA GLN A 215 -20.92 18.60 -7.51
C GLN A 215 -22.37 18.80 -7.94
N SER A 216 -23.20 17.76 -7.91
CA SER A 216 -24.61 17.78 -8.25
C SER A 216 -25.52 18.34 -7.14
N GLY A 217 -24.94 18.91 -6.08
CA GLY A 217 -25.68 19.49 -4.97
C GLY A 217 -25.78 18.60 -3.73
N GLY A 218 -25.09 17.48 -3.73
CA GLY A 218 -25.05 16.55 -2.60
C GLY A 218 -26.27 15.63 -2.52
N VAL A 219 -26.61 15.22 -1.30
CA VAL A 219 -27.78 14.36 -1.02
C VAL A 219 -29.04 15.17 -1.21
N ASP A 220 -29.98 14.67 -1.99
CA ASP A 220 -31.25 15.36 -2.22
C ASP A 220 -32.19 15.33 -0.99
N SER A 221 -33.32 16.02 -1.07
CA SER A 221 -34.31 16.12 0.01
C SER A 221 -34.95 14.77 0.39
N ALA A 222 -34.87 13.76 -0.48
CA ALA A 222 -35.37 12.42 -0.25
C ALA A 222 -34.26 11.48 0.29
N GLY A 223 -33.00 11.98 0.47
CA GLY A 223 -31.89 11.22 1.00
C GLY A 223 -31.16 10.36 -0.03
N ALA A 224 -31.29 10.66 -1.34
CA ALA A 224 -30.61 9.92 -2.39
C ALA A 224 -29.09 10.17 -2.36
N HIS A 225 -28.32 9.11 -2.19
CA HIS A 225 -26.87 9.06 -2.21
C HIS A 225 -26.35 8.38 -3.50
N MET A 226 -25.03 8.35 -3.67
CA MET A 226 -24.36 7.57 -4.73
C MET A 226 -23.95 6.16 -4.28
N HIS A 227 -24.64 5.58 -3.27
CA HIS A 227 -24.28 4.27 -2.74
C HIS A 227 -24.38 3.14 -3.77
N ASN A 228 -25.42 3.13 -4.60
CA ASN A 228 -25.58 2.13 -5.67
C ASN A 228 -24.41 2.18 -6.66
N MET A 229 -24.02 3.39 -7.08
CA MET A 229 -22.89 3.58 -7.97
C MET A 229 -21.57 3.20 -7.30
N SER A 230 -21.36 3.61 -6.06
CA SER A 230 -20.17 3.23 -5.29
C SER A 230 -20.04 1.72 -5.13
N ALA A 231 -21.17 1.01 -4.91
CA ALA A 231 -21.22 -0.44 -4.81
C ALA A 231 -20.88 -1.12 -6.16
N ALA A 232 -21.40 -0.58 -7.28
CA ALA A 232 -21.08 -1.09 -8.61
C ALA A 232 -19.57 -0.94 -8.94
N LEU A 233 -18.98 0.24 -8.63
CA LEU A 233 -17.56 0.48 -8.79
C LEU A 233 -16.73 -0.43 -7.88
N PHE A 234 -17.18 -0.65 -6.64
CA PHE A 234 -16.51 -1.57 -5.71
C PHE A 234 -16.50 -3.00 -6.27
N ALA A 235 -17.65 -3.50 -6.74
CA ALA A 235 -17.76 -4.83 -7.32
C ALA A 235 -16.91 -4.99 -8.59
N GLN A 236 -16.94 -3.99 -9.50
CA GLN A 236 -16.09 -4.00 -10.70
C GLN A 236 -14.61 -3.99 -10.34
N GLY A 237 -14.21 -3.21 -9.33
CA GLY A 237 -12.83 -3.21 -8.84
C GLY A 237 -12.36 -4.58 -8.36
N CYS A 238 -13.22 -5.31 -7.63
CA CYS A 238 -12.92 -6.68 -7.20
C CYS A 238 -12.78 -7.64 -8.39
N ILE A 239 -13.63 -7.52 -9.41
CA ILE A 239 -13.55 -8.33 -10.64
C ILE A 239 -12.23 -8.06 -11.39
N GLU A 240 -11.85 -6.81 -11.54
CA GLU A 240 -10.59 -6.46 -12.21
C GLU A 240 -9.35 -6.89 -11.40
N MET A 241 -9.41 -6.81 -10.06
CA MET A 241 -8.38 -7.41 -9.20
C MET A 241 -8.26 -8.92 -9.42
N GLN A 242 -9.39 -9.63 -9.46
CA GLN A 242 -9.40 -11.08 -9.74
C GLN A 242 -8.70 -11.38 -11.06
N ARG A 243 -9.04 -10.67 -12.14
CA ARG A 243 -8.44 -10.88 -13.47
C ARG A 243 -6.92 -10.70 -13.45
N MET A 244 -6.44 -9.68 -12.78
CA MET A 244 -5.00 -9.44 -12.66
C MET A 244 -4.30 -10.52 -11.82
N LEU A 245 -4.94 -11.02 -10.77
CA LEU A 245 -4.44 -12.14 -9.97
C LEU A 245 -4.33 -13.41 -10.80
N GLU A 246 -5.37 -13.77 -11.52
CA GLU A 246 -5.42 -14.95 -12.39
C GLU A 246 -4.36 -14.87 -13.50
N LEU A 247 -4.18 -13.69 -14.12
CA LEU A 247 -3.15 -13.45 -15.13
C LEU A 247 -1.73 -13.75 -14.60
N LYS A 248 -1.51 -13.52 -13.32
CA LYS A 248 -0.20 -13.75 -12.66
C LYS A 248 -0.09 -15.11 -11.98
N GLY A 249 -1.11 -15.98 -12.12
CA GLY A 249 -1.13 -17.30 -11.48
C GLY A 249 -1.26 -17.26 -9.95
N SER A 250 -1.74 -16.14 -9.42
CA SER A 250 -1.98 -15.91 -7.99
C SER A 250 -3.38 -16.33 -7.58
N THR A 251 -3.62 -16.46 -6.27
CA THR A 251 -4.94 -16.84 -5.78
C THR A 251 -5.98 -15.75 -5.99
N ALA A 252 -7.02 -16.03 -6.76
CA ALA A 252 -8.15 -15.12 -6.97
C ALA A 252 -8.87 -14.74 -5.66
N ALA A 253 -8.75 -15.57 -4.62
CA ALA A 253 -9.34 -15.30 -3.29
C ALA A 253 -8.84 -13.99 -2.66
N PHE A 254 -7.68 -13.50 -3.02
CA PHE A 254 -7.20 -12.21 -2.52
C PHE A 254 -8.02 -11.02 -3.03
N ALA A 255 -8.67 -11.11 -4.20
CA ALA A 255 -9.56 -10.05 -4.67
C ALA A 255 -10.74 -9.82 -3.72
N TYR A 256 -11.27 -10.87 -3.14
CA TYR A 256 -12.46 -10.84 -2.27
C TYR A 256 -12.12 -10.95 -0.77
N GLY A 257 -10.87 -11.27 -0.46
CA GLY A 257 -10.35 -11.41 0.90
C GLY A 257 -9.86 -10.09 1.51
N LEU A 258 -9.05 -10.22 2.57
CA LEU A 258 -8.51 -9.08 3.31
C LEU A 258 -7.68 -8.12 2.44
N PRO A 259 -6.75 -8.58 1.56
CA PRO A 259 -5.89 -7.65 0.81
C PRO A 259 -6.63 -6.86 -0.26
N GLY A 260 -7.64 -7.48 -0.88
CA GLY A 260 -8.51 -6.86 -1.89
C GLY A 260 -9.71 -6.17 -1.25
N ALA A 261 -10.87 -6.85 -1.26
CA ALA A 261 -12.14 -6.27 -0.82
C ALA A 261 -12.10 -5.69 0.60
N GLY A 262 -11.41 -6.34 1.55
CA GLY A 262 -11.31 -5.87 2.93
C GLY A 262 -10.58 -4.53 3.02
N ASP A 263 -9.39 -4.43 2.46
CA ASP A 263 -8.59 -3.18 2.46
C ASP A 263 -9.19 -2.12 1.52
N PHE A 264 -9.86 -2.53 0.44
CA PHE A 264 -10.62 -1.65 -0.44
C PHE A 264 -11.78 -0.99 0.30
N TYR A 265 -12.59 -1.78 1.03
CA TYR A 265 -13.70 -1.26 1.83
C TYR A 265 -13.22 -0.18 2.81
N VAL A 266 -12.19 -0.47 3.60
CA VAL A 266 -11.68 0.46 4.61
C VAL A 266 -11.11 1.73 3.97
N THR A 267 -10.50 1.61 2.79
CA THR A 267 -9.94 2.75 2.05
C THR A 267 -11.03 3.66 1.50
N CYS A 268 -12.20 3.10 1.13
CA CYS A 268 -13.36 3.88 0.69
C CYS A 268 -14.01 4.70 1.82
N GLN A 269 -13.80 4.35 3.10
CA GLN A 269 -14.36 5.10 4.23
C GLN A 269 -13.68 6.47 4.42
N GLY A 270 -12.50 6.67 3.83
CA GLY A 270 -11.75 7.92 3.92
C GLY A 270 -10.30 7.74 3.51
N GLY A 271 -9.52 8.78 3.67
CA GLY A 271 -8.11 8.78 3.33
C GLY A 271 -7.81 9.40 1.97
N ARG A 272 -6.52 9.40 1.62
CA ARG A 272 -5.98 10.14 0.47
C ARG A 272 -6.56 9.72 -0.88
N SER A 273 -6.73 8.44 -1.11
CA SER A 273 -7.28 7.92 -2.37
C SER A 273 -8.72 8.38 -2.59
N THR A 274 -9.57 8.28 -1.57
CA THR A 274 -10.97 8.72 -1.64
C THR A 274 -11.06 10.24 -1.75
N LEU A 275 -10.20 11.00 -1.06
CA LEU A 275 -10.15 12.46 -1.17
C LEU A 275 -9.77 12.91 -2.58
N LEU A 276 -8.70 12.31 -3.15
CA LEU A 276 -8.32 12.54 -4.55
C LEU A 276 -9.51 12.29 -5.48
N GLY A 277 -10.17 11.13 -5.31
CA GLY A 277 -11.35 10.78 -6.11
C GLY A 277 -12.46 11.83 -6.02
N LYS A 278 -12.76 12.32 -4.81
CA LYS A 278 -13.77 13.39 -4.62
C LYS A 278 -13.41 14.67 -5.37
N LEU A 279 -12.15 15.08 -5.35
CA LEU A 279 -11.70 16.26 -6.10
C LEU A 279 -11.88 16.05 -7.61
N LEU A 280 -11.44 14.90 -8.14
CA LEU A 280 -11.62 14.55 -9.55
C LEU A 280 -13.09 14.47 -9.94
N GLY A 281 -13.94 13.89 -9.10
CA GLY A 281 -15.39 13.80 -9.30
C GLY A 281 -16.11 15.16 -9.32
N LYS A 282 -15.56 16.16 -8.63
CA LYS A 282 -16.00 17.57 -8.70
C LYS A 282 -15.54 18.29 -9.96
N GLY A 283 -14.89 17.61 -10.89
CA GLY A 283 -14.39 18.19 -12.14
C GLY A 283 -13.04 18.90 -12.01
N ILE A 284 -12.37 18.78 -10.86
CA ILE A 284 -11.02 19.30 -10.66
C ILE A 284 -10.05 18.39 -11.40
N ARG A 285 -9.20 18.96 -12.27
CA ARG A 285 -8.19 18.17 -13.01
C ARG A 285 -7.10 17.63 -12.08
N TYR A 286 -6.51 16.51 -12.45
CA TYR A 286 -5.51 15.82 -11.62
C TYR A 286 -4.35 16.75 -11.14
N PRO A 287 -3.70 17.59 -11.99
CA PRO A 287 -2.64 18.47 -11.48
C PRO A 287 -3.11 19.44 -10.38
N GLN A 288 -4.29 20.00 -10.54
CA GLN A 288 -4.89 20.91 -9.54
C GLN A 288 -5.28 20.15 -8.26
N ALA A 289 -5.79 18.92 -8.39
CA ALA A 289 -6.11 18.09 -7.23
C ALA A 289 -4.85 17.75 -6.42
N VAL A 290 -3.73 17.50 -7.09
CA VAL A 290 -2.41 17.28 -6.44
C VAL A 290 -1.97 18.52 -5.64
N GLU A 291 -2.08 19.71 -6.23
CA GLU A 291 -1.76 20.98 -5.55
C GLU A 291 -2.63 21.18 -4.30
N MET A 292 -3.93 20.86 -4.39
CA MET A 292 -4.87 20.97 -3.27
C MET A 292 -4.62 19.95 -2.15
N MET A 293 -3.89 18.87 -2.43
CA MET A 293 -3.54 17.83 -1.47
C MET A 293 -2.15 18.03 -0.83
N ASP A 294 -1.50 19.16 -1.08
CA ASP A 294 -0.34 19.72 -0.40
C ASP A 294 0.72 18.69 0.06
N GLY A 295 1.46 18.15 -0.91
CA GLY A 295 2.61 17.27 -0.64
C GLY A 295 2.28 15.84 -0.17
N GLU A 296 1.00 15.47 -0.16
CA GLU A 296 0.61 14.09 0.15
C GLU A 296 1.06 13.11 -0.94
N THR A 297 1.63 11.98 -0.53
CA THR A 297 1.95 10.90 -1.48
C THR A 297 0.67 10.23 -1.97
N LEU A 298 0.41 10.31 -3.27
CA LEU A 298 -0.78 9.78 -3.92
C LEU A 298 -0.50 8.41 -4.55
N GLU A 299 -0.28 7.37 -3.74
CA GLU A 299 0.08 6.01 -4.20
C GLU A 299 -0.92 5.46 -5.22
N ALA A 300 -2.22 5.78 -5.07
CA ALA A 300 -3.25 5.41 -6.04
C ALA A 300 -2.95 5.96 -7.45
N ALA A 301 -2.63 7.25 -7.55
CA ALA A 301 -2.34 7.90 -8.83
C ALA A 301 -1.02 7.39 -9.42
N LEU A 302 0.01 7.20 -8.58
CA LEU A 302 1.27 6.61 -9.02
C LEU A 302 1.05 5.22 -9.63
N PHE A 303 0.23 4.37 -9.00
CA PHE A 303 -0.09 3.06 -9.55
C PHE A 303 -0.89 3.15 -10.86
N VAL A 304 -1.86 4.06 -10.98
CA VAL A 304 -2.60 4.30 -12.24
C VAL A 304 -1.65 4.74 -13.36
N GLN A 305 -0.65 5.57 -13.06
CA GLN A 305 0.39 5.97 -14.03
C GLN A 305 1.26 4.77 -14.45
N GLN A 306 1.59 3.85 -13.55
CA GLN A 306 2.31 2.62 -13.91
C GLN A 306 1.44 1.72 -14.80
N MET A 307 0.15 1.58 -14.50
CA MET A 307 -0.80 0.85 -15.33
C MET A 307 -0.96 1.46 -16.72
N ALA A 308 -0.96 2.80 -16.83
CA ALA A 308 -1.01 3.48 -18.13
C ALA A 308 0.19 3.15 -19.03
N ARG A 309 1.37 2.89 -18.44
CA ARG A 309 2.57 2.44 -19.16
C ARG A 309 2.51 0.95 -19.49
N ALA A 310 2.08 0.14 -18.52
CA ALA A 310 2.08 -1.33 -18.64
C ALA A 310 0.99 -1.84 -19.58
N LEU A 311 -0.23 -1.33 -19.47
CA LEU A 311 -1.42 -1.89 -20.11
C LEU A 311 -1.32 -2.00 -21.64
N PRO A 312 -0.87 -0.97 -22.40
CA PRO A 312 -0.71 -1.10 -23.85
C PRO A 312 0.30 -2.17 -24.24
N LEU A 313 1.36 -2.37 -23.46
CA LEU A 313 2.38 -3.38 -23.73
C LEU A 313 1.89 -4.79 -23.36
N MET A 314 1.08 -4.92 -22.30
CA MET A 314 0.40 -6.17 -21.95
C MET A 314 -0.60 -6.58 -23.03
N GLU A 315 -1.34 -5.62 -23.60
CA GLU A 315 -2.24 -5.87 -24.74
C GLU A 315 -1.48 -6.31 -25.99
N ALA A 316 -0.38 -5.64 -26.31
CA ALA A 316 0.47 -5.98 -27.46
C ALA A 316 1.06 -7.40 -27.34
N ARG A 317 1.29 -7.89 -26.11
CA ARG A 317 1.72 -9.27 -25.84
C ARG A 317 0.57 -10.28 -25.78
N GLY A 318 -0.69 -9.83 -25.89
CA GLY A 318 -1.87 -10.69 -25.77
C GLY A 318 -2.13 -11.22 -24.34
N GLU A 319 -1.53 -10.60 -23.32
CA GLU A 319 -1.71 -10.98 -21.92
C GLU A 319 -3.10 -10.59 -21.40
N ILE A 320 -3.64 -9.49 -21.88
CA ILE A 320 -4.94 -8.96 -21.49
C ILE A 320 -5.61 -8.27 -22.68
N CYS A 321 -6.93 -8.20 -22.68
CA CYS A 321 -7.70 -7.39 -23.63
C CYS A 321 -8.14 -6.07 -22.98
N ALA A 322 -8.16 -5.01 -23.78
CA ALA A 322 -8.60 -3.67 -23.36
C ALA A 322 -9.92 -3.65 -22.58
N SER A 323 -10.88 -4.45 -23.03
CA SER A 323 -12.22 -4.54 -22.43
C SER A 323 -12.26 -5.19 -21.06
N GLN A 324 -11.18 -5.85 -20.63
CA GLN A 324 -11.14 -6.58 -19.36
C GLN A 324 -10.89 -5.71 -18.14
N LEU A 325 -10.38 -4.47 -18.31
CA LEU A 325 -10.11 -3.53 -17.22
C LEU A 325 -10.78 -2.16 -17.46
N PRO A 326 -12.10 -2.10 -17.71
CA PRO A 326 -12.77 -0.84 -18.04
C PRO A 326 -12.70 0.19 -16.91
N PHE A 327 -12.70 -0.22 -15.66
CA PHE A 327 -12.56 0.69 -14.52
C PHE A 327 -11.14 1.27 -14.42
N MET A 328 -10.11 0.45 -14.57
CA MET A 328 -8.73 0.93 -14.61
C MET A 328 -8.53 1.91 -15.79
N ARG A 329 -9.11 1.64 -16.96
CA ARG A 329 -9.05 2.54 -18.11
C ARG A 329 -9.71 3.87 -17.84
N MET A 330 -10.86 3.87 -17.19
CA MET A 330 -11.52 5.10 -16.74
C MET A 330 -10.58 5.92 -15.82
N LEU A 331 -9.90 5.26 -14.88
CA LEU A 331 -8.94 5.94 -13.99
C LEU A 331 -7.73 6.49 -14.75
N ILE A 332 -7.21 5.76 -15.72
CA ILE A 332 -6.14 6.24 -16.62
C ILE A 332 -6.60 7.45 -17.41
N ASP A 333 -7.80 7.43 -17.96
CA ASP A 333 -8.36 8.56 -18.71
C ASP A 333 -8.48 9.81 -17.84
N VAL A 334 -8.95 9.69 -16.62
CA VAL A 334 -9.12 10.84 -15.72
C VAL A 334 -7.79 11.36 -15.15
N ILE A 335 -6.90 10.47 -14.72
CA ILE A 335 -5.67 10.84 -13.99
C ILE A 335 -4.50 11.14 -14.94
N VAL A 336 -4.34 10.35 -16.00
CA VAL A 336 -3.17 10.46 -16.90
C VAL A 336 -3.51 11.28 -18.15
N ASN A 337 -4.69 11.05 -18.74
CA ASN A 337 -5.13 11.72 -19.96
C ASN A 337 -5.94 12.99 -19.67
N GLU A 338 -6.18 13.32 -18.41
CA GLU A 338 -6.94 14.49 -17.94
C GLU A 338 -8.32 14.66 -18.60
N LYS A 339 -8.94 13.53 -18.99
CA LYS A 339 -10.28 13.53 -19.58
C LYS A 339 -11.35 13.77 -18.50
N PRO A 340 -12.50 14.35 -18.88
CA PRO A 340 -13.66 14.41 -17.98
C PRO A 340 -14.05 13.01 -17.49
N VAL A 341 -14.60 12.95 -16.27
CA VAL A 341 -15.14 11.70 -15.72
C VAL A 341 -16.29 11.20 -16.61
N ALA A 342 -16.16 9.96 -17.06
CA ALA A 342 -17.21 9.24 -17.77
C ALA A 342 -17.29 7.80 -17.22
N PHE A 343 -18.43 7.44 -16.64
CA PHE A 343 -18.67 6.09 -16.15
C PHE A 343 -19.16 5.21 -17.32
N LEU A 344 -18.31 4.32 -17.80
CA LEU A 344 -18.60 3.40 -18.91
C LEU A 344 -19.31 2.15 -18.37
N LEU A 345 -20.48 2.33 -17.75
CA LEU A 345 -21.19 1.26 -17.04
C LEU A 345 -21.67 0.12 -17.95
N ASP A 346 -21.91 0.40 -19.22
CA ASP A 346 -22.22 -0.58 -20.27
C ASP A 346 -21.05 -1.54 -20.55
N GLN A 347 -19.84 -1.15 -20.21
CA GLN A 347 -18.64 -1.98 -20.33
C GLN A 347 -18.31 -2.75 -19.05
N PHE A 348 -18.93 -2.38 -17.92
CA PHE A 348 -18.74 -3.06 -16.65
C PHE A 348 -19.53 -4.38 -16.67
N PHE A 349 -19.02 -5.40 -15.98
CA PHE A 349 -19.67 -6.70 -15.84
C PHE A 349 -19.93 -7.45 -17.15
N ALA A 350 -19.33 -7.01 -18.27
CA ALA A 350 -19.60 -7.61 -19.59
C ALA A 350 -19.32 -9.12 -19.64
N ASP A 351 -18.29 -9.57 -18.92
CA ASP A 351 -17.90 -10.99 -18.87
C ASP A 351 -18.64 -11.79 -17.79
N CYS A 352 -19.52 -11.15 -17.01
CA CYS A 352 -20.33 -11.83 -15.99
C CYS A 352 -21.67 -12.35 -16.55
N CYS A 353 -21.94 -12.06 -17.82
CA CYS A 353 -23.19 -12.41 -18.50
C CYS A 353 -23.00 -13.62 -19.47
N VAL A 354 -22.28 -14.66 -19.05
CA VAL A 354 -22.15 -15.91 -19.82
C VAL A 354 -23.00 -17.00 -19.20
#